data_cc8f9f8d24de030d988cba8b18fe6354
#
_entry.id   cc8f9f8d24de030d988cba8b18fe6354
#
_cell.length_a   1.000
_cell.length_b   1.000
_cell.length_c   1.000
_cell.angle_alpha   90.00
_cell.angle_beta   90.00
_cell.angle_gamma   90.00
#
_symmetry.space_group_name_H-M   'P 1'
#
loop_
_entity.id
_entity.type
_entity.pdbx_description
1 polymer ?
#
loop_
_entity_poly.entity_id
_entity_poly.type
_entity_poly.pdbx_seq_one_letter_code
_entity_poly.pdbx_strand_id
1 'polypeptide(L)'
;MTKKHSFGTFIWHMLGAAWDKMVLWFISKMFAWALVVTLSIPHRYRMSHNNGIAARGKVRIVDHPEFPPHDFFEPGRTFPARVRHASATFLDDAMNCIRSMSIKFSDQHMDSPFDMEMNTGSINLFWSARSFLQFAKLRQQKWGVEYHDYYRKYPQGLEGAKLSLRRNPTSFHNLRYHSLTPYLFFGKDGLKRYAKYRAKPFDNEPETGITTNLSDWDTCNQRVFPNETRTRNYLKDEYKARVAKEGAKYMMQIQTRIAADDDSPEIFNNQIPWDEKIFPWQDLAVVEIDEIMSWRDSLMTSFSLNNMPKTLRIIPAKSIYDYNSLNYMRSHSEVARKARIFSYRLFGYPPEIPYDDNRNVSEWSGKE
;
A
#
# COMPACT_ATOMS: atom_id res chain seq x y z
N MET A 1 -28.94 -6.02 -35.94
CA MET A 1 -28.64 -4.72 -36.64
C MET A 1 -27.42 -4.12 -35.98
N THR A 2 -26.24 -4.33 -36.53
CA THR A 2 -24.96 -3.73 -36.10
C THR A 2 -24.96 -2.26 -36.54
N LYS A 3 -25.05 -1.33 -35.58
CA LYS A 3 -24.85 0.11 -35.87
C LYS A 3 -23.43 0.29 -36.41
N LYS A 4 -23.28 0.57 -37.68
CA LYS A 4 -22.04 1.07 -38.25
C LYS A 4 -21.72 2.42 -37.62
N HIS A 5 -20.75 2.45 -36.69
CA HIS A 5 -20.20 3.74 -36.23
C HIS A 5 -19.61 4.48 -37.42
N SER A 6 -19.94 5.75 -37.61
CA SER A 6 -19.37 6.55 -38.68
C SER A 6 -17.84 6.73 -38.41
N PHE A 7 -17.06 6.87 -39.50
CA PHE A 7 -15.62 7.12 -39.41
C PHE A 7 -15.30 8.35 -38.52
N GLY A 8 -16.15 9.37 -38.56
CA GLY A 8 -16.03 10.55 -37.67
C GLY A 8 -16.17 10.17 -36.17
N THR A 9 -17.14 9.33 -35.81
CA THR A 9 -17.32 8.87 -34.43
C THR A 9 -16.09 8.08 -33.96
N PHE A 10 -15.51 7.24 -34.81
CA PHE A 10 -14.28 6.50 -34.52
C PHE A 10 -13.10 7.43 -34.22
N ILE A 11 -12.89 8.47 -35.04
CA ILE A 11 -11.83 9.47 -34.83
C ILE A 11 -12.03 10.20 -33.50
N TRP A 12 -13.23 10.64 -33.16
CA TRP A 12 -13.52 11.31 -31.88
C TRP A 12 -13.25 10.42 -30.69
N HIS A 13 -13.59 9.14 -30.75
CA HIS A 13 -13.25 8.20 -29.66
C HIS A 13 -11.73 8.00 -29.53
N MET A 14 -11.01 7.91 -30.65
CA MET A 14 -9.54 7.80 -30.61
C MET A 14 -8.88 9.03 -30.00
N LEU A 15 -9.33 10.22 -30.39
CA LEU A 15 -8.81 11.49 -29.84
C LEU A 15 -9.12 11.62 -28.35
N GLY A 16 -10.33 11.25 -27.93
CA GLY A 16 -10.72 11.23 -26.51
C GLY A 16 -9.86 10.27 -25.69
N ALA A 17 -9.63 9.06 -26.18
CA ALA A 17 -8.78 8.08 -25.49
C ALA A 17 -7.30 8.52 -25.42
N ALA A 18 -6.80 9.19 -26.46
CA ALA A 18 -5.44 9.76 -26.46
C ALA A 18 -5.33 10.90 -25.44
N TRP A 19 -6.36 11.77 -25.38
CA TRP A 19 -6.45 12.84 -24.42
C TRP A 19 -6.45 12.32 -22.99
N ASP A 20 -7.27 11.33 -22.66
CA ASP A 20 -7.35 10.73 -21.32
C ASP A 20 -6.02 10.16 -20.86
N LYS A 21 -5.29 9.46 -21.74
CA LYS A 21 -3.94 8.96 -21.47
C LYS A 21 -2.95 10.10 -21.21
N MET A 22 -3.01 11.17 -22.00
CA MET A 22 -2.16 12.34 -21.82
C MET A 22 -2.44 13.02 -20.49
N VAL A 23 -3.71 13.18 -20.11
CA VAL A 23 -4.13 13.75 -18.82
C VAL A 23 -3.63 12.88 -17.67
N LEU A 24 -3.80 11.56 -17.75
CA LEU A 24 -3.31 10.63 -16.73
C LEU A 24 -1.79 10.74 -16.56
N TRP A 25 -1.04 10.73 -17.66
CA TRP A 25 0.41 10.86 -17.66
C TRP A 25 0.85 12.19 -17.04
N PHE A 26 0.25 13.30 -17.50
CA PHE A 26 0.58 14.65 -17.02
C PHE A 26 0.30 14.79 -15.51
N ILE A 27 -0.87 14.39 -15.05
CA ILE A 27 -1.23 14.44 -13.62
C ILE A 27 -0.30 13.55 -12.79
N SER A 28 0.08 12.37 -13.30
CA SER A 28 1.01 11.48 -12.62
C SER A 28 2.39 12.11 -12.46
N LYS A 29 2.89 12.79 -13.48
CA LYS A 29 4.16 13.54 -13.42
C LYS A 29 4.08 14.74 -12.50
N MET A 30 3.03 15.53 -12.61
CA MET A 30 2.81 16.70 -11.73
C MET A 30 2.73 16.28 -10.25
N PHE A 31 1.99 15.22 -9.97
CA PHE A 31 1.91 14.65 -8.62
C PHE A 31 3.30 14.23 -8.10
N ALA A 32 4.06 13.50 -8.91
CA ALA A 32 5.40 13.05 -8.54
C ALA A 32 6.34 14.24 -8.24
N TRP A 33 6.34 15.28 -9.07
CA TRP A 33 7.14 16.48 -8.85
C TRP A 33 6.65 17.31 -7.67
N ALA A 34 5.34 17.40 -7.46
CA ALA A 34 4.79 18.02 -6.25
C ALA A 34 5.34 17.36 -4.98
N LEU A 35 5.41 16.02 -4.95
CA LEU A 35 6.02 15.30 -3.82
C LEU A 35 7.51 15.62 -3.65
N VAL A 36 8.25 15.82 -4.74
CA VAL A 36 9.67 16.22 -4.67
C VAL A 36 9.83 17.54 -3.94
N VAL A 37 9.09 18.56 -4.39
CA VAL A 37 9.26 19.94 -3.90
C VAL A 37 8.58 20.23 -2.57
N THR A 38 7.53 19.47 -2.22
CA THR A 38 6.79 19.69 -0.98
C THR A 38 7.18 18.77 0.17
N LEU A 39 7.67 17.57 -0.12
CA LEU A 39 7.94 16.56 0.91
C LEU A 39 9.35 16.00 0.86
N SER A 40 9.79 15.54 -0.32
CA SER A 40 11.00 14.72 -0.43
C SER A 40 12.27 15.51 -0.14
N ILE A 41 12.38 16.74 -0.64
CA ILE A 41 13.54 17.61 -0.43
C ILE A 41 13.42 18.41 0.88
N PRO A 42 12.36 19.24 1.09
CA PRO A 42 12.32 20.12 2.25
C PRO A 42 12.18 19.40 3.58
N HIS A 43 11.33 18.37 3.63
CA HIS A 43 11.06 17.63 4.87
C HIS A 43 11.76 16.28 4.93
N ARG A 44 12.28 15.79 3.80
CA ARG A 44 12.91 14.46 3.68
C ARG A 44 11.96 13.33 4.08
N TYR A 45 10.65 13.53 3.84
CA TYR A 45 9.57 12.59 4.20
C TYR A 45 9.14 11.75 3.00
N ARG A 46 8.56 10.60 3.30
CA ARG A 46 7.76 9.81 2.36
C ARG A 46 6.42 10.52 2.15
N MET A 47 5.76 10.21 1.05
CA MET A 47 4.40 10.69 0.79
C MET A 47 3.42 10.32 1.93
N SER A 48 3.59 9.12 2.48
CA SER A 48 2.81 8.61 3.61
C SER A 48 3.65 7.56 4.34
N HIS A 49 3.14 7.02 5.45
CA HIS A 49 3.77 5.92 6.18
C HIS A 49 5.19 6.28 6.68
N ASN A 50 5.33 7.51 7.19
CA ASN A 50 6.63 7.94 7.73
C ASN A 50 6.94 7.27 9.07
N ASN A 51 5.93 7.06 9.92
CA ASN A 51 6.09 6.37 11.19
C ASN A 51 6.15 4.85 10.97
N GLY A 52 7.33 4.28 10.95
CA GLY A 52 7.50 2.86 10.68
C GLY A 52 8.84 2.28 11.13
N ILE A 53 8.93 0.98 11.07
CA ILE A 53 10.08 0.17 11.45
C ILE A 53 10.43 -0.80 10.33
N ALA A 54 11.70 -0.97 10.04
CA ALA A 54 12.17 -1.95 9.08
C ALA A 54 12.99 -3.06 9.76
N ALA A 55 12.94 -4.23 9.16
CA ALA A 55 13.64 -5.41 9.62
C ALA A 55 14.20 -6.18 8.42
N ARG A 56 15.24 -6.97 8.66
CA ARG A 56 15.84 -7.93 7.71
C ARG A 56 15.32 -9.33 7.95
N GLY A 57 15.47 -10.14 6.93
CA GLY A 57 15.14 -11.55 6.97
C GLY A 57 15.24 -12.16 5.58
N LYS A 58 14.36 -13.11 5.30
CA LYS A 58 14.30 -13.80 4.01
C LYS A 58 12.87 -14.07 3.58
N VAL A 59 12.69 -14.21 2.27
CA VAL A 59 11.47 -14.71 1.64
C VAL A 59 11.79 -16.03 0.97
N ARG A 60 11.10 -17.10 1.34
CA ARG A 60 11.24 -18.41 0.72
C ARG A 60 9.93 -18.81 0.04
N ILE A 61 9.99 -19.05 -1.26
CA ILE A 61 8.85 -19.56 -2.03
C ILE A 61 8.50 -20.96 -1.52
N VAL A 62 7.21 -21.29 -1.41
CA VAL A 62 6.77 -22.61 -0.94
C VAL A 62 7.28 -23.71 -1.85
N ASP A 63 7.55 -24.90 -1.29
CA ASP A 63 8.14 -26.01 -2.02
C ASP A 63 7.12 -26.70 -2.93
N HIS A 64 5.84 -26.66 -2.58
CA HIS A 64 4.72 -27.28 -3.30
C HIS A 64 3.64 -26.25 -3.60
N PRO A 65 3.86 -25.38 -4.61
CA PRO A 65 2.90 -24.33 -4.92
C PRO A 65 1.65 -24.89 -5.59
N GLU A 66 0.49 -24.39 -5.15
CA GLU A 66 -0.79 -24.63 -5.82
C GLU A 66 -1.08 -23.56 -6.88
N PHE A 67 -0.38 -22.41 -6.82
CA PHE A 67 -0.50 -21.35 -7.82
C PHE A 67 0.19 -21.75 -9.14
N PRO A 68 -0.18 -21.11 -10.28
CA PRO A 68 0.40 -21.44 -11.58
C PRO A 68 1.92 -21.25 -11.62
N PRO A 69 2.67 -22.17 -12.27
CA PRO A 69 4.12 -22.08 -12.38
C PRO A 69 4.59 -20.75 -12.94
N HIS A 70 5.62 -20.16 -12.32
CA HIS A 70 6.12 -18.83 -12.67
C HIS A 70 7.65 -18.76 -12.54
N ASP A 71 8.33 -18.07 -13.47
CA ASP A 71 9.80 -18.00 -13.51
C ASP A 71 10.43 -17.35 -12.28
N PHE A 72 9.76 -16.35 -11.72
CA PHE A 72 10.26 -15.66 -10.54
C PHE A 72 9.95 -16.40 -9.24
N PHE A 73 8.76 -17.00 -9.15
CA PHE A 73 8.29 -17.72 -7.97
C PHE A 73 8.56 -19.23 -8.11
N GLU A 74 9.82 -19.61 -8.31
CA GLU A 74 10.21 -21.02 -8.37
C GLU A 74 10.15 -21.66 -6.99
N PRO A 75 9.64 -22.90 -6.88
CA PRO A 75 9.54 -23.63 -5.62
C PRO A 75 10.89 -23.67 -4.87
N GLY A 76 10.87 -23.43 -3.56
CA GLY A 76 12.04 -23.44 -2.68
C GLY A 76 13.02 -22.28 -2.87
N ARG A 77 12.86 -21.45 -3.89
CA ARG A 77 13.73 -20.28 -4.11
C ARG A 77 13.68 -19.33 -2.93
N THR A 78 14.86 -18.89 -2.50
CA THR A 78 15.00 -17.99 -1.35
C THR A 78 15.65 -16.67 -1.77
N PHE A 79 15.16 -15.58 -1.20
CA PHE A 79 15.68 -14.22 -1.39
C PHE A 79 16.02 -13.62 -0.03
N PRO A 80 17.12 -12.86 0.12
CA PRO A 80 17.24 -11.95 1.23
C PRO A 80 16.10 -10.94 1.18
N ALA A 81 15.67 -10.43 2.32
CA ALA A 81 14.53 -9.53 2.35
C ALA A 81 14.69 -8.39 3.34
N ARG A 82 14.04 -7.28 3.00
CA ARG A 82 13.71 -6.22 3.95
C ARG A 82 12.21 -6.07 4.03
N VAL A 83 11.70 -6.03 5.24
CA VAL A 83 10.29 -5.80 5.51
C VAL A 83 10.14 -4.50 6.29
N ARG A 84 9.20 -3.67 5.89
CA ARG A 84 8.91 -2.44 6.61
C ARG A 84 7.44 -2.37 6.97
N HIS A 85 7.15 -2.28 8.25
CA HIS A 85 5.84 -1.92 8.76
C HIS A 85 5.76 -0.42 9.00
N ALA A 86 4.58 0.15 8.80
CA ALA A 86 4.37 1.56 9.07
C ALA A 86 2.90 1.92 9.30
N SER A 87 2.71 2.98 10.08
CA SER A 87 1.43 3.68 10.22
C SER A 87 1.33 4.79 9.17
N ALA A 88 0.15 4.99 8.57
CA ALA A 88 -0.06 6.08 7.61
C ALA A 88 0.02 7.47 8.25
N THR A 89 -0.10 7.55 9.56
CA THR A 89 0.11 8.78 10.34
C THR A 89 1.59 9.10 10.52
N PHE A 90 1.88 10.29 11.00
CA PHE A 90 3.26 10.73 11.19
C PHE A 90 3.80 10.41 12.59
N LEU A 91 2.97 10.26 13.63
CA LEU A 91 3.44 10.44 14.99
C LEU A 91 2.95 9.45 16.06
N ASP A 92 1.82 8.80 15.91
CA ASP A 92 1.28 7.95 16.99
C ASP A 92 0.69 6.63 16.50
N ASP A 93 1.17 5.54 17.06
CA ASP A 93 0.74 4.20 16.69
C ASP A 93 -0.69 3.86 17.18
N ALA A 94 -1.23 4.60 18.16
CA ALA A 94 -2.59 4.42 18.65
C ALA A 94 -3.67 5.07 17.76
N MET A 95 -3.26 5.95 16.85
CA MET A 95 -4.20 6.63 15.96
C MET A 95 -4.91 5.66 15.03
N ASN A 96 -6.18 5.99 14.72
CA ASN A 96 -6.95 5.25 13.73
C ASN A 96 -6.41 5.53 12.32
N CYS A 97 -5.70 4.60 11.74
CA CYS A 97 -5.15 4.77 10.40
C CYS A 97 -4.89 3.44 9.69
N ILE A 98 -4.59 3.52 8.40
CA ILE A 98 -4.09 2.39 7.63
C ILE A 98 -2.71 2.01 8.15
N ARG A 99 -2.47 0.70 8.30
CA ARG A 99 -1.15 0.13 8.52
C ARG A 99 -0.65 -0.47 7.22
N SER A 100 0.65 -0.48 7.04
CA SER A 100 1.25 -1.06 5.84
C SER A 100 2.33 -2.07 6.17
N MET A 101 2.52 -3.00 5.25
CA MET A 101 3.66 -3.89 5.15
C MET A 101 4.23 -3.78 3.74
N SER A 102 5.51 -3.47 3.65
CA SER A 102 6.22 -3.48 2.38
C SER A 102 7.33 -4.51 2.44
N ILE A 103 7.44 -5.37 1.43
CA ILE A 103 8.42 -6.44 1.32
C ILE A 103 9.30 -6.15 0.12
N LYS A 104 10.59 -6.12 0.34
CA LYS A 104 11.65 -6.05 -0.68
C LYS A 104 12.32 -7.41 -0.77
N PHE A 105 12.42 -7.97 -1.97
CA PHE A 105 13.08 -9.25 -2.22
C PHE A 105 14.60 -9.08 -2.43
N SER A 106 15.21 -8.28 -1.59
CA SER A 106 16.62 -7.93 -1.63
C SER A 106 17.04 -7.28 -0.31
N ASP A 107 18.31 -7.42 0.09
CA ASP A 107 18.91 -6.65 1.18
C ASP A 107 19.60 -5.37 0.67
N GLN A 108 19.13 -4.79 -0.43
CA GLN A 108 19.59 -3.51 -0.93
C GLN A 108 18.66 -2.37 -0.53
N HIS A 109 19.17 -1.14 -0.46
CA HIS A 109 18.37 0.03 -0.09
C HIS A 109 17.29 0.37 -1.13
N MET A 110 17.61 0.26 -2.40
CA MET A 110 16.73 0.69 -3.50
C MET A 110 16.42 -0.42 -4.48
N ASP A 111 17.44 -1.16 -4.91
CA ASP A 111 17.30 -2.14 -5.97
C ASP A 111 16.77 -3.46 -5.44
N SER A 112 15.87 -4.07 -6.21
CA SER A 112 15.25 -5.34 -5.87
C SER A 112 14.67 -5.96 -7.14
N PRO A 113 14.71 -7.29 -7.28
CA PRO A 113 14.00 -7.95 -8.36
C PRO A 113 12.48 -7.87 -8.21
N PHE A 114 11.98 -7.65 -6.97
CA PHE A 114 10.57 -7.47 -6.69
C PHE A 114 10.35 -6.72 -5.39
N ASP A 115 9.46 -5.72 -5.42
CA ASP A 115 8.95 -5.03 -4.24
C ASP A 115 7.43 -5.17 -4.18
N MET A 116 6.91 -5.51 -3.00
CA MET A 116 5.47 -5.57 -2.74
C MET A 116 5.10 -4.56 -1.67
N GLU A 117 4.11 -3.71 -1.97
CA GLU A 117 3.55 -2.76 -1.03
C GLU A 117 2.09 -3.10 -0.74
N MET A 118 1.77 -3.31 0.52
CA MET A 118 0.46 -3.77 0.99
C MET A 118 -0.05 -2.90 2.14
N ASN A 119 -1.36 -2.83 2.27
CA ASN A 119 -2.05 -2.12 3.35
C ASN A 119 -3.04 -3.04 4.07
N THR A 120 -3.42 -2.68 5.29
CA THR A 120 -4.49 -3.36 6.01
C THR A 120 -5.82 -3.23 5.28
N GLY A 121 -6.65 -4.27 5.40
CA GLY A 121 -7.98 -4.36 4.82
C GLY A 121 -8.01 -4.94 3.41
N SER A 122 -9.14 -5.55 3.07
CA SER A 122 -9.37 -6.23 1.78
C SER A 122 -9.93 -5.31 0.70
N ILE A 123 -10.36 -4.11 1.06
CA ILE A 123 -10.81 -3.05 0.14
C ILE A 123 -10.19 -1.71 0.52
N ASN A 124 -10.24 -0.72 -0.38
CA ASN A 124 -9.57 0.56 -0.21
C ASN A 124 -10.55 1.73 0.01
N LEU A 125 -10.07 2.85 0.57
CA LEU A 125 -10.82 4.10 0.71
C LEU A 125 -11.02 4.83 -0.62
N PHE A 126 -10.17 4.56 -1.59
CA PHE A 126 -10.19 5.17 -2.91
C PHE A 126 -9.93 4.12 -3.98
N TRP A 127 -10.55 4.27 -5.14
CA TRP A 127 -10.66 3.25 -6.19
C TRP A 127 -9.99 3.66 -7.52
N SER A 128 -9.45 4.86 -7.60
CA SER A 128 -8.76 5.35 -8.79
C SER A 128 -7.78 6.47 -8.42
N ALA A 129 -6.94 6.89 -9.35
CA ALA A 129 -6.09 8.06 -9.17
C ALA A 129 -6.91 9.31 -8.87
N ARG A 130 -8.07 9.47 -9.53
CA ARG A 130 -8.98 10.60 -9.30
C ARG A 130 -9.51 10.63 -7.87
N SER A 131 -10.04 9.51 -7.38
CA SER A 131 -10.57 9.43 -6.01
C SER A 131 -9.49 9.62 -4.95
N PHE A 132 -8.30 9.06 -5.20
CA PHE A 132 -7.14 9.29 -4.32
C PHE A 132 -6.74 10.76 -4.24
N LEU A 133 -6.67 11.48 -5.37
CA LEU A 133 -6.33 12.91 -5.38
C LEU A 133 -7.37 13.75 -4.66
N GLN A 134 -8.65 13.41 -4.78
CA GLN A 134 -9.73 14.06 -4.03
C GLN A 134 -9.57 13.84 -2.53
N PHE A 135 -9.30 12.61 -2.11
CA PHE A 135 -9.04 12.27 -0.71
C PHE A 135 -7.78 12.98 -0.18
N ALA A 136 -6.68 12.93 -0.95
CA ALA A 136 -5.42 13.55 -0.56
C ALA A 136 -5.51 15.08 -0.39
N LYS A 137 -6.36 15.76 -1.18
CA LYS A 137 -6.62 17.18 -1.03
C LYS A 137 -7.27 17.51 0.31
N LEU A 138 -8.21 16.71 0.76
CA LEU A 138 -8.86 16.90 2.07
C LEU A 138 -7.89 16.74 3.22
N ARG A 139 -6.96 15.79 3.11
CA ARG A 139 -5.93 15.54 4.12
C ARG A 139 -5.01 16.74 4.39
N GLN A 140 -4.90 17.66 3.42
CA GLN A 140 -4.07 18.86 3.55
C GLN A 140 -4.78 20.03 4.27
N GLN A 141 -6.11 20.00 4.37
CA GLN A 141 -6.89 21.14 4.81
C GLN A 141 -7.22 21.10 6.31
N LYS A 142 -7.87 20.05 6.76
CA LYS A 142 -8.19 19.85 8.18
C LYS A 142 -8.48 18.36 8.43
N TRP A 143 -8.19 17.92 9.63
CA TRP A 143 -8.51 16.58 10.06
C TRP A 143 -9.92 16.55 10.67
N GLY A 144 -10.80 15.74 10.14
CA GLY A 144 -12.06 15.42 10.79
C GLY A 144 -13.29 15.72 9.93
N VAL A 145 -13.77 16.94 9.93
CA VAL A 145 -15.07 17.33 9.33
C VAL A 145 -15.14 17.02 7.83
N GLU A 146 -14.07 17.27 7.10
CA GLU A 146 -14.02 17.07 5.65
C GLU A 146 -14.10 15.60 5.22
N TYR A 147 -13.70 14.68 6.09
CA TYR A 147 -13.86 13.26 5.81
C TYR A 147 -15.32 12.81 5.87
N HIS A 148 -16.14 13.41 6.71
CA HIS A 148 -17.58 13.17 6.71
C HIS A 148 -18.22 13.57 5.38
N ASP A 149 -17.86 14.74 4.84
CA ASP A 149 -18.37 15.20 3.56
C ASP A 149 -17.89 14.32 2.41
N TYR A 150 -16.64 13.87 2.46
CA TYR A 150 -16.12 12.91 1.50
C TYR A 150 -16.90 11.60 1.55
N TYR A 151 -17.11 11.01 2.72
CA TYR A 151 -17.80 9.73 2.85
C TYR A 151 -19.29 9.83 2.57
N ARG A 152 -19.95 10.96 2.86
CA ARG A 152 -21.33 11.21 2.41
C ARG A 152 -21.42 11.24 0.90
N LYS A 153 -20.46 11.85 0.23
CA LYS A 153 -20.38 11.91 -1.23
C LYS A 153 -19.99 10.58 -1.87
N TYR A 154 -19.17 9.81 -1.19
CA TYR A 154 -18.60 8.55 -1.67
C TYR A 154 -18.76 7.43 -0.63
N PRO A 155 -19.98 6.86 -0.50
CA PRO A 155 -20.25 5.81 0.49
C PRO A 155 -19.34 4.58 0.37
N GLN A 156 -18.94 4.21 -0.84
CA GLN A 156 -17.97 3.14 -1.06
C GLN A 156 -16.60 3.43 -0.43
N GLY A 157 -16.21 4.69 -0.32
CA GLY A 157 -15.01 5.11 0.39
C GLY A 157 -15.11 4.87 1.89
N LEU A 158 -16.30 5.05 2.48
CA LEU A 158 -16.56 4.74 3.88
C LEU A 158 -16.43 3.24 4.16
N GLU A 159 -17.00 2.38 3.31
CA GLU A 159 -16.84 0.93 3.45
C GLU A 159 -15.37 0.52 3.35
N GLY A 160 -14.62 1.12 2.41
CA GLY A 160 -13.17 0.95 2.34
C GLY A 160 -12.46 1.38 3.62
N ALA A 161 -12.87 2.48 4.22
CA ALA A 161 -12.31 2.96 5.48
C ALA A 161 -12.55 1.97 6.63
N LYS A 162 -13.80 1.51 6.83
CA LYS A 162 -14.15 0.53 7.86
C LYS A 162 -13.28 -0.72 7.81
N LEU A 163 -12.98 -1.22 6.62
CA LEU A 163 -12.19 -2.43 6.45
C LEU A 163 -10.67 -2.20 6.47
N SER A 164 -10.20 -1.00 6.13
CA SER A 164 -8.77 -0.72 6.01
C SER A 164 -8.15 -0.09 7.24
N LEU A 165 -8.89 0.75 7.95
CA LEU A 165 -8.36 1.43 9.13
C LEU A 165 -8.25 0.48 10.31
N ARG A 166 -7.23 0.70 11.13
CA ARG A 166 -7.02 -0.02 12.40
C ARG A 166 -6.80 1.00 13.50
N ARG A 167 -7.54 0.83 14.58
CA ARG A 167 -7.43 1.65 15.80
C ARG A 167 -6.84 0.81 16.92
N ASN A 168 -5.79 1.32 17.55
CA ASN A 168 -5.15 0.64 18.67
C ASN A 168 -4.83 -0.86 18.43
N PRO A 169 -4.34 -1.27 17.25
CA PRO A 169 -3.96 -2.67 17.06
C PRO A 169 -2.89 -3.03 18.09
N THR A 170 -2.83 -4.29 18.49
CA THR A 170 -1.86 -4.74 19.51
C THR A 170 -0.46 -4.94 18.94
N SER A 171 -0.35 -5.29 17.66
CA SER A 171 0.91 -5.56 16.97
C SER A 171 0.80 -5.31 15.47
N PHE A 172 1.93 -5.00 14.83
CA PHE A 172 2.03 -5.10 13.37
C PHE A 172 1.97 -6.55 12.88
N HIS A 173 2.38 -7.50 13.71
CA HIS A 173 2.47 -8.90 13.32
C HIS A 173 1.11 -9.51 13.02
N ASN A 174 0.10 -9.26 13.84
CA ASN A 174 -1.21 -9.89 13.71
C ASN A 174 -2.15 -9.25 12.68
N LEU A 175 -1.69 -8.26 11.92
CA LEU A 175 -2.50 -7.61 10.89
C LEU A 175 -2.49 -8.41 9.56
N ARG A 176 -3.52 -8.19 8.74
CA ARG A 176 -3.62 -8.73 7.39
C ARG A 176 -3.41 -7.60 6.39
N TYR A 177 -2.49 -7.81 5.46
CA TYR A 177 -2.07 -6.81 4.51
C TYR A 177 -2.38 -7.26 3.08
N HIS A 178 -2.94 -6.38 2.26
CA HIS A 178 -3.39 -6.68 0.91
C HIS A 178 -2.82 -5.70 -0.11
N SER A 179 -2.47 -6.20 -1.31
CA SER A 179 -2.01 -5.36 -2.42
C SER A 179 -3.13 -4.56 -3.08
N LEU A 180 -4.37 -5.00 -2.91
CA LEU A 180 -5.64 -4.42 -3.35
C LEU A 180 -5.80 -4.36 -4.88
N THR A 181 -5.00 -3.55 -5.58
CA THR A 181 -5.02 -3.46 -7.05
C THR A 181 -4.25 -4.64 -7.64
N PRO A 182 -4.83 -5.37 -8.59
CA PRO A 182 -4.16 -6.52 -9.20
C PRO A 182 -2.98 -6.11 -10.09
N TYR A 183 -2.12 -7.08 -10.35
CA TYR A 183 -0.96 -7.02 -11.25
C TYR A 183 -1.14 -8.01 -12.39
N LEU A 184 -0.48 -7.78 -13.52
CA LEU A 184 -0.32 -8.81 -14.55
C LEU A 184 0.66 -9.87 -14.07
N PHE A 185 0.33 -11.12 -14.35
CA PHE A 185 1.12 -12.30 -14.03
C PHE A 185 1.18 -13.20 -15.28
N PHE A 186 2.38 -13.43 -15.79
CA PHE A 186 2.62 -14.29 -16.96
C PHE A 186 3.18 -15.62 -16.48
N GLY A 187 2.35 -16.65 -16.50
CA GLY A 187 2.73 -18.01 -16.10
C GLY A 187 3.64 -18.71 -17.11
N LYS A 188 4.39 -19.72 -16.66
CA LYS A 188 5.17 -20.61 -17.54
C LYS A 188 4.31 -21.43 -18.50
N ASP A 189 3.03 -21.57 -18.19
CA ASP A 189 2.02 -22.19 -19.05
C ASP A 189 1.57 -21.31 -20.23
N GLY A 190 2.17 -20.13 -20.40
CA GLY A 190 1.85 -19.17 -21.45
C GLY A 190 0.58 -18.36 -21.19
N LEU A 191 -0.13 -18.61 -20.10
CA LEU A 191 -1.34 -17.87 -19.78
C LEU A 191 -1.04 -16.56 -19.05
N LYS A 192 -1.75 -15.53 -19.46
CA LYS A 192 -1.77 -14.25 -18.79
C LYS A 192 -2.86 -14.27 -17.71
N ARG A 193 -2.50 -13.78 -16.52
CA ARG A 193 -3.41 -13.68 -15.37
C ARG A 193 -3.35 -12.31 -14.75
N TYR A 194 -4.37 -12.01 -13.96
CA TYR A 194 -4.32 -10.98 -12.95
C TYR A 194 -4.02 -11.63 -11.60
N ALA A 195 -3.19 -10.99 -10.78
CA ALA A 195 -2.80 -11.49 -9.46
C ALA A 195 -2.98 -10.41 -8.39
N LYS A 196 -3.57 -10.79 -7.26
CA LYS A 196 -3.57 -10.02 -6.01
C LYS A 196 -2.73 -10.74 -4.97
N TYR A 197 -2.17 -10.00 -4.02
CA TYR A 197 -1.33 -10.55 -2.98
C TYR A 197 -1.86 -10.14 -1.60
N ARG A 198 -1.67 -11.01 -0.62
CA ARG A 198 -1.84 -10.67 0.79
C ARG A 198 -0.73 -11.29 1.64
N ALA A 199 -0.49 -10.68 2.80
CA ALA A 199 0.34 -11.25 3.85
C ALA A 199 -0.46 -11.34 5.14
N LYS A 200 -0.32 -12.46 5.85
CA LYS A 200 -0.94 -12.72 7.14
C LYS A 200 0.07 -13.35 8.09
N PRO A 201 -0.13 -13.29 9.43
CA PRO A 201 0.68 -14.07 10.36
C PRO A 201 0.73 -15.53 9.95
N PHE A 202 1.90 -16.16 10.07
CA PHE A 202 2.07 -17.57 9.73
C PHE A 202 1.28 -18.49 10.68
N ASP A 203 1.20 -18.11 11.93
CA ASP A 203 0.47 -18.80 13.02
C ASP A 203 -1.04 -18.49 13.05
N ASN A 204 -1.52 -17.64 12.10
CA ASN A 204 -2.90 -17.16 12.03
C ASN A 204 -3.39 -16.40 13.28
N GLU A 205 -2.50 -15.78 14.05
CA GLU A 205 -2.87 -14.93 15.18
C GLU A 205 -4.05 -13.99 14.79
N PRO A 206 -5.08 -13.84 15.65
CA PRO A 206 -6.26 -13.03 15.34
C PRO A 206 -5.91 -11.58 15.07
N GLU A 207 -6.53 -10.99 14.06
CA GLU A 207 -6.33 -9.58 13.74
C GLU A 207 -6.98 -8.68 14.80
N THR A 208 -6.29 -7.59 15.17
CA THR A 208 -6.76 -6.62 16.14
C THR A 208 -6.91 -5.22 15.55
N GLY A 209 -7.60 -4.34 16.27
CA GLY A 209 -7.79 -2.96 15.86
C GLY A 209 -8.83 -2.74 14.78
N ILE A 210 -9.60 -3.77 14.41
CA ILE A 210 -10.74 -3.63 13.49
C ILE A 210 -11.82 -2.80 14.19
N THR A 211 -12.30 -1.77 13.51
CA THR A 211 -13.35 -0.89 14.01
C THR A 211 -14.67 -1.30 13.40
N THR A 212 -15.61 -1.72 14.24
CA THR A 212 -16.95 -2.14 13.81
C THR A 212 -18.01 -1.09 14.11
N ASN A 213 -17.72 -0.10 14.95
CA ASN A 213 -18.66 0.94 15.35
C ASN A 213 -18.58 2.16 14.43
N LEU A 214 -19.71 2.53 13.81
CA LEU A 214 -19.81 3.69 12.91
C LEU A 214 -19.48 5.02 13.60
N SER A 215 -19.77 5.17 14.90
CA SER A 215 -19.42 6.38 15.64
C SER A 215 -17.93 6.66 15.67
N ASP A 216 -17.10 5.63 15.59
CA ASP A 216 -15.66 5.78 15.48
C ASP A 216 -15.23 6.40 14.16
N TRP A 217 -16.03 6.21 13.11
CA TRP A 217 -15.81 6.81 11.79
C TRP A 217 -16.34 8.23 11.72
N ASP A 218 -17.46 8.48 12.41
CA ASP A 218 -18.02 9.82 12.50
C ASP A 218 -17.10 10.80 13.20
N THR A 219 -16.37 10.33 14.18
CA THR A 219 -15.33 11.16 14.80
C THR A 219 -14.09 11.32 13.91
N CYS A 220 -14.05 10.66 12.79
CA CYS A 220 -13.00 10.71 11.75
C CYS A 220 -11.61 10.61 12.21
N ASN A 221 -11.44 9.81 13.21
CA ASN A 221 -10.51 10.53 13.81
C ASN A 221 -9.33 9.71 14.02
N GLN A 222 -8.37 10.03 13.39
CA GLN A 222 -7.02 9.72 13.75
C GLN A 222 -6.70 10.14 15.20
N ARG A 223 -7.70 10.49 15.99
CA ARG A 223 -7.53 10.84 17.40
C ARG A 223 -7.17 9.61 18.23
N VAL A 224 -6.24 9.81 19.13
CA VAL A 224 -5.94 8.86 20.19
C VAL A 224 -7.03 8.94 21.24
N PHE A 225 -7.43 7.79 21.80
CA PHE A 225 -8.39 7.81 22.91
C PHE A 225 -7.79 8.50 24.15
N PRO A 226 -8.59 9.28 24.91
CA PRO A 226 -8.10 9.98 26.10
C PRO A 226 -7.48 9.08 27.17
N ASN A 227 -7.89 7.80 27.21
CA ASN A 227 -7.40 6.80 28.16
C ASN A 227 -6.27 5.92 27.60
N GLU A 228 -5.68 6.27 26.47
CA GLU A 228 -4.53 5.55 25.94
C GLU A 228 -3.29 5.79 26.79
N THR A 229 -2.72 4.72 27.30
CA THR A 229 -1.56 4.77 28.23
C THR A 229 -0.26 4.28 27.62
N ARG A 230 -0.33 3.62 26.44
CA ARG A 230 0.86 3.12 25.74
C ARG A 230 1.64 4.26 25.11
N THR A 231 2.92 4.06 24.85
CA THR A 231 3.77 5.05 24.17
C THR A 231 3.29 5.31 22.74
N ARG A 232 3.71 6.43 22.14
CA ARG A 232 3.44 6.75 20.72
C ARG A 232 4.03 5.73 19.76
N ASN A 233 5.00 4.96 20.20
CA ASN A 233 5.77 4.01 19.40
C ASN A 233 5.50 2.54 19.77
N TYR A 234 4.43 2.27 20.52
CA TYR A 234 4.21 0.95 21.13
C TYR A 234 4.18 -0.20 20.12
N LEU A 235 3.70 0.01 18.90
CA LEU A 235 3.74 -1.02 17.84
C LEU A 235 5.17 -1.31 17.39
N LYS A 236 6.00 -0.28 17.32
CA LYS A 236 7.42 -0.45 16.98
C LYS A 236 8.17 -1.14 18.12
N ASP A 237 7.84 -0.80 19.36
CA ASP A 237 8.48 -1.41 20.54
C ASP A 237 8.07 -2.88 20.70
N GLU A 238 6.77 -3.18 20.50
CA GLU A 238 6.28 -4.56 20.46
C GLU A 238 6.99 -5.37 19.36
N TYR A 239 7.09 -4.78 18.15
CA TYR A 239 7.71 -5.47 17.03
C TYR A 239 9.21 -5.71 17.25
N LYS A 240 9.94 -4.76 17.86
CA LYS A 240 11.34 -4.95 18.26
C LYS A 240 11.47 -6.09 19.26
N ALA A 241 10.63 -6.09 20.31
CA ALA A 241 10.64 -7.12 21.33
C ALA A 241 10.32 -8.51 20.76
N ARG A 242 9.32 -8.60 19.89
CA ARG A 242 8.94 -9.84 19.21
C ARG A 242 10.08 -10.39 18.36
N VAL A 243 10.66 -9.55 17.49
CA VAL A 243 11.75 -10.00 16.62
C VAL A 243 12.98 -10.43 17.41
N ALA A 244 13.32 -9.71 18.47
CA ALA A 244 14.44 -10.07 19.34
C ALA A 244 14.23 -11.40 20.10
N LYS A 245 12.97 -11.74 20.42
CA LYS A 245 12.64 -12.94 21.20
C LYS A 245 12.51 -14.20 20.33
N GLU A 246 11.79 -14.10 19.23
CA GLU A 246 11.33 -15.26 18.44
C GLU A 246 11.31 -15.04 16.92
N GLY A 247 11.65 -13.82 16.48
CA GLY A 247 11.46 -13.44 15.10
C GLY A 247 9.99 -13.13 14.79
N ALA A 248 9.70 -12.89 13.51
CA ALA A 248 8.35 -12.75 13.01
C ALA A 248 8.19 -13.50 11.69
N LYS A 249 7.09 -14.24 11.54
CA LYS A 249 6.82 -15.01 10.32
C LYS A 249 5.47 -14.66 9.73
N TYR A 250 5.46 -14.53 8.40
CA TYR A 250 4.25 -14.28 7.64
C TYR A 250 4.12 -15.29 6.52
N MET A 251 2.87 -15.65 6.21
CA MET A 251 2.50 -16.31 4.97
C MET A 251 2.09 -15.26 3.96
N MET A 252 2.85 -15.11 2.89
CA MET A 252 2.46 -14.35 1.71
C MET A 252 1.65 -15.26 0.80
N GLN A 253 0.48 -14.80 0.38
CA GLN A 253 -0.44 -15.55 -0.46
C GLN A 253 -0.72 -14.81 -1.77
N ILE A 254 -1.09 -15.55 -2.79
CA ILE A 254 -1.49 -15.05 -4.10
C ILE A 254 -2.92 -15.52 -4.43
N GLN A 255 -3.66 -14.66 -5.10
CA GLN A 255 -4.95 -14.96 -5.68
C GLN A 255 -4.86 -14.66 -7.18
N THR A 256 -5.14 -15.62 -8.03
CA THR A 256 -4.98 -15.47 -9.48
C THR A 256 -6.29 -15.66 -10.23
N ARG A 257 -6.41 -14.95 -11.35
CA ARG A 257 -7.52 -15.07 -12.31
C ARG A 257 -6.97 -14.99 -13.72
N ILE A 258 -7.37 -15.92 -14.60
CA ILE A 258 -7.00 -15.86 -16.03
C ILE A 258 -7.59 -14.58 -16.62
N ALA A 259 -6.78 -13.85 -17.38
CA ALA A 259 -7.19 -12.64 -18.06
C ALA A 259 -7.92 -12.98 -19.36
N ALA A 260 -9.09 -12.42 -19.57
CA ALA A 260 -9.85 -12.49 -20.81
C ALA A 260 -9.93 -11.10 -21.48
N ASP A 261 -10.09 -11.10 -22.82
CA ASP A 261 -10.14 -9.84 -23.58
C ASP A 261 -11.43 -9.05 -23.35
N ASP A 262 -12.50 -9.72 -22.93
CA ASP A 262 -13.81 -9.17 -22.60
C ASP A 262 -14.01 -8.92 -21.09
N ASP A 263 -12.95 -9.02 -20.30
CA ASP A 263 -13.02 -8.78 -18.86
C ASP A 263 -13.56 -7.37 -18.56
N SER A 264 -14.57 -7.31 -17.68
CA SER A 264 -15.08 -6.05 -17.17
C SER A 264 -13.99 -5.28 -16.41
N PRO A 265 -13.88 -3.95 -16.54
CA PRO A 265 -13.01 -3.12 -15.73
C PRO A 265 -13.21 -3.26 -14.21
N GLU A 266 -14.36 -3.73 -13.77
CA GLU A 266 -14.69 -3.98 -12.36
C GLU A 266 -13.75 -4.99 -11.68
N ILE A 267 -13.11 -5.88 -12.43
CA ILE A 267 -12.12 -6.82 -11.88
C ILE A 267 -10.90 -6.11 -11.28
N PHE A 268 -10.64 -4.86 -11.69
CA PHE A 268 -9.56 -4.02 -11.17
C PHE A 268 -10.01 -3.13 -10.01
N ASN A 269 -11.32 -3.12 -9.72
CA ASN A 269 -11.88 -2.32 -8.65
C ASN A 269 -11.38 -2.83 -7.30
N ASN A 270 -10.57 -2.04 -6.62
CA ASN A 270 -9.99 -2.41 -5.33
C ASN A 270 -10.98 -2.25 -4.16
N GLN A 271 -12.23 -1.91 -4.45
CA GLN A 271 -13.34 -1.90 -3.49
C GLN A 271 -14.23 -3.15 -3.61
N ILE A 272 -13.95 -4.01 -4.59
CA ILE A 272 -14.67 -5.28 -4.79
C ILE A 272 -13.65 -6.42 -4.65
N PRO A 273 -13.71 -7.18 -3.54
CA PRO A 273 -12.91 -8.40 -3.41
C PRO A 273 -13.29 -9.41 -4.49
N TRP A 274 -12.33 -10.18 -4.96
CA TRP A 274 -12.67 -11.34 -5.78
C TRP A 274 -13.26 -12.43 -4.90
N ASP A 275 -14.22 -13.17 -5.40
CA ASP A 275 -14.85 -14.27 -4.67
C ASP A 275 -13.82 -15.37 -4.36
N GLU A 276 -13.53 -15.57 -3.09
CA GLU A 276 -12.53 -16.53 -2.63
C GLU A 276 -12.94 -17.99 -2.89
N LYS A 277 -14.22 -18.28 -3.14
CA LYS A 277 -14.67 -19.61 -3.54
C LYS A 277 -14.31 -19.94 -4.98
N ILE A 278 -14.24 -18.90 -5.84
CA ILE A 278 -13.89 -19.05 -7.26
C ILE A 278 -12.38 -18.84 -7.46
N PHE A 279 -11.82 -17.88 -6.75
CA PHE A 279 -10.40 -17.51 -6.83
C PHE A 279 -9.80 -17.62 -5.42
N PRO A 280 -9.45 -18.81 -4.95
CA PRO A 280 -8.92 -19.00 -3.60
C PRO A 280 -7.55 -18.35 -3.43
N TRP A 281 -7.23 -17.97 -2.19
CA TRP A 281 -5.89 -17.60 -1.82
C TRP A 281 -5.01 -18.85 -1.71
N GLN A 282 -3.89 -18.83 -2.40
CA GLN A 282 -2.90 -19.90 -2.45
C GLN A 282 -1.60 -19.45 -1.79
N ASP A 283 -0.95 -20.31 -1.03
CA ASP A 283 0.30 -19.99 -0.35
C ASP A 283 1.40 -19.76 -1.38
N LEU A 284 2.09 -18.63 -1.29
CA LEU A 284 3.13 -18.20 -2.22
C LEU A 284 4.51 -18.29 -1.60
N ALA A 285 4.69 -17.69 -0.43
CA ALA A 285 6.00 -17.61 0.19
C ALA A 285 5.90 -17.42 1.71
N VAL A 286 6.87 -17.96 2.43
CA VAL A 286 7.10 -17.67 3.84
C VAL A 286 8.08 -16.50 3.93
N VAL A 287 7.69 -15.47 4.67
CA VAL A 287 8.53 -14.31 5.00
C VAL A 287 8.99 -14.46 6.44
N GLU A 288 10.29 -14.64 6.66
CA GLU A 288 10.88 -14.80 7.99
C GLU A 288 11.74 -13.57 8.30
N ILE A 289 11.52 -12.99 9.47
CA ILE A 289 12.19 -11.79 9.97
C ILE A 289 12.97 -12.15 11.21
N ASP A 290 14.24 -11.77 11.26
CA ASP A 290 15.19 -12.14 12.32
C ASP A 290 16.01 -10.97 12.88
N GLU A 291 16.03 -9.81 12.19
CA GLU A 291 16.85 -8.66 12.61
C GLU A 291 16.11 -7.33 12.44
N ILE A 292 16.06 -6.50 13.47
CA ILE A 292 15.58 -5.12 13.38
C ILE A 292 16.68 -4.23 12.81
N MET A 293 16.32 -3.45 11.81
CA MET A 293 17.24 -2.50 11.17
C MET A 293 17.39 -1.21 11.97
N SER A 294 18.57 -0.59 11.87
CA SER A 294 18.78 0.75 12.41
C SER A 294 17.79 1.77 11.81
N TRP A 295 17.54 2.87 12.52
CA TRP A 295 16.71 3.98 12.02
C TRP A 295 17.19 4.49 10.65
N ARG A 296 18.51 4.69 10.50
CA ARG A 296 19.09 5.17 9.24
C ARG A 296 18.88 4.19 8.09
N ASP A 297 19.12 2.91 8.31
CA ASP A 297 18.87 1.85 7.33
C ASP A 297 17.38 1.77 6.94
N SER A 298 16.51 1.88 7.94
CA SER A 298 15.05 1.94 7.71
C SER A 298 14.66 3.13 6.83
N LEU A 299 15.24 4.31 7.04
CA LEU A 299 15.02 5.50 6.21
C LEU A 299 15.53 5.30 4.78
N MET A 300 16.73 4.73 4.62
CA MET A 300 17.33 4.45 3.31
C MET A 300 16.56 3.38 2.53
N THR A 301 15.95 2.40 3.21
CA THR A 301 15.18 1.36 2.54
C THR A 301 13.99 1.96 1.81
N SER A 302 13.93 1.74 0.51
CA SER A 302 12.94 2.35 -0.38
C SER A 302 12.30 1.29 -1.27
N PHE A 303 10.99 1.31 -1.36
CA PHE A 303 10.20 0.38 -2.16
C PHE A 303 9.70 1.05 -3.43
N SER A 304 9.56 0.28 -4.50
CA SER A 304 9.09 0.79 -5.79
C SER A 304 8.23 -0.23 -6.51
N LEU A 305 7.07 0.19 -6.97
CA LEU A 305 6.23 -0.63 -7.86
C LEU A 305 6.91 -0.94 -9.20
N ASN A 306 8.02 -0.25 -9.54
CA ASN A 306 8.78 -0.53 -10.75
C ASN A 306 9.82 -1.65 -10.55
N ASN A 307 10.09 -2.05 -9.31
CA ASN A 307 10.92 -3.20 -9.02
C ASN A 307 10.07 -4.48 -9.18
N MET A 308 10.02 -4.98 -10.40
CA MET A 308 9.25 -6.18 -10.77
C MET A 308 10.02 -7.03 -11.78
N PRO A 309 9.93 -8.38 -11.72
CA PRO A 309 10.43 -9.23 -12.77
C PRO A 309 9.63 -9.00 -14.06
N LYS A 310 10.21 -9.32 -15.22
CA LYS A 310 9.56 -9.10 -16.53
C LYS A 310 8.22 -9.81 -16.69
N THR A 311 8.02 -10.89 -15.94
CA THR A 311 6.80 -11.70 -15.91
C THR A 311 5.71 -11.18 -14.98
N LEU A 312 5.97 -10.08 -14.24
CA LEU A 312 4.99 -9.32 -13.47
C LEU A 312 4.96 -7.89 -13.97
N ARG A 313 3.79 -7.27 -14.04
CA ARG A 313 3.65 -5.86 -14.48
C ARG A 313 2.49 -5.17 -13.80
N ILE A 314 2.61 -3.87 -13.64
CA ILE A 314 1.46 -3.00 -13.36
C ILE A 314 0.52 -3.06 -14.57
N ILE A 315 -0.79 -3.18 -14.30
CA ILE A 315 -1.80 -3.14 -15.34
C ILE A 315 -1.86 -1.72 -15.92
N PRO A 316 -1.70 -1.52 -17.25
CA PRO A 316 -1.79 -0.22 -17.87
C PRO A 316 -3.15 0.43 -17.63
N ALA A 317 -3.16 1.70 -17.27
CA ALA A 317 -4.36 2.53 -17.19
C ALA A 317 -4.46 3.49 -18.37
N LYS A 318 -5.69 3.83 -18.76
CA LYS A 318 -5.98 4.69 -19.88
C LYS A 318 -6.52 6.06 -19.43
N SER A 319 -7.08 6.15 -18.24
CA SER A 319 -7.69 7.35 -17.67
C SER A 319 -7.43 7.45 -16.17
N ILE A 320 -7.48 8.64 -15.60
CA ILE A 320 -7.43 8.88 -14.14
C ILE A 320 -8.61 8.25 -13.39
N TYR A 321 -9.67 7.89 -14.10
CA TYR A 321 -10.87 7.27 -13.55
C TYR A 321 -10.81 5.75 -13.50
N ASP A 322 -9.86 5.12 -14.22
CA ASP A 322 -9.70 3.67 -14.23
C ASP A 322 -9.35 3.15 -12.84
N TYR A 323 -9.88 2.00 -12.46
CA TYR A 323 -9.66 1.38 -11.16
C TYR A 323 -8.19 1.00 -10.90
N ASN A 324 -7.40 0.79 -11.93
CA ASN A 324 -5.97 0.49 -11.86
C ASN A 324 -5.07 1.73 -12.03
N SER A 325 -5.66 2.92 -12.23
CA SER A 325 -4.91 4.17 -12.48
C SER A 325 -4.06 4.61 -11.29
N LEU A 326 -4.43 4.21 -10.07
CA LEU A 326 -3.65 4.54 -8.87
C LEU A 326 -2.25 3.92 -8.90
N ASN A 327 -2.12 2.63 -9.25
CA ASN A 327 -0.81 1.99 -9.37
C ASN A 327 0.00 2.61 -10.53
N TYR A 328 -0.64 2.97 -11.62
CA TYR A 328 0.00 3.71 -12.70
C TYR A 328 0.57 5.05 -12.20
N MET A 329 -0.21 5.84 -11.49
CA MET A 329 0.25 7.12 -10.93
C MET A 329 1.38 6.92 -9.91
N ARG A 330 1.29 5.92 -9.02
CA ARG A 330 2.32 5.59 -8.04
C ARG A 330 3.63 5.17 -8.69
N SER A 331 3.61 4.48 -9.82
CA SER A 331 4.83 4.09 -10.55
C SER A 331 5.64 5.30 -11.05
N HIS A 332 5.00 6.46 -11.25
CA HIS A 332 5.67 7.70 -11.62
C HIS A 332 6.33 8.42 -10.43
N SER A 333 6.01 8.05 -9.19
CA SER A 333 6.58 8.67 -7.98
C SER A 333 8.03 8.25 -7.67
N GLU A 334 8.65 7.47 -8.54
CA GLU A 334 10.06 7.07 -8.47
C GLU A 334 11.01 8.26 -8.31
N VAL A 335 10.72 9.38 -8.99
CA VAL A 335 11.52 10.61 -8.88
C VAL A 335 11.50 11.18 -7.46
N ALA A 336 10.36 11.16 -6.78
CA ALA A 336 10.24 11.63 -5.40
C ALA A 336 11.01 10.71 -4.43
N ARG A 337 10.97 9.39 -4.67
CA ARG A 337 11.75 8.40 -3.92
C ARG A 337 13.25 8.67 -4.04
N LYS A 338 13.76 8.85 -5.25
CA LYS A 338 15.17 9.15 -5.50
C LYS A 338 15.60 10.49 -4.90
N ALA A 339 14.76 11.53 -5.06
CA ALA A 339 15.00 12.85 -4.48
C ALA A 339 15.10 12.80 -2.95
N ARG A 340 14.25 12.02 -2.29
CA ARG A 340 14.31 11.82 -0.83
C ARG A 340 15.62 11.15 -0.39
N ILE A 341 16.04 10.09 -1.05
CA ILE A 341 17.31 9.42 -0.74
C ILE A 341 18.50 10.34 -1.00
N PHE A 342 18.46 11.10 -2.10
CA PHE A 342 19.48 12.11 -2.39
C PHE A 342 19.52 13.20 -1.31
N SER A 343 18.36 13.68 -0.86
CA SER A 343 18.31 14.71 0.19
C SER A 343 18.89 14.24 1.53
N TYR A 344 18.82 12.95 1.87
CA TYR A 344 19.50 12.42 3.06
C TYR A 344 21.03 12.53 2.95
N ARG A 345 21.57 12.31 1.75
CA ARG A 345 23.01 12.42 1.52
C ARG A 345 23.49 13.87 1.58
N LEU A 346 22.66 14.81 1.13
CA LEU A 346 23.03 16.22 1.03
C LEU A 346 22.77 16.99 2.33
N PHE A 347 21.65 16.74 2.99
CA PHE A 347 21.16 17.50 4.15
C PHE A 347 21.10 16.68 5.45
N GLY A 348 21.59 15.45 5.43
CA GLY A 348 21.49 14.51 6.55
C GLY A 348 20.09 13.90 6.71
N TYR A 349 19.97 12.98 7.65
CA TYR A 349 18.71 12.32 7.94
C TYR A 349 17.78 13.24 8.70
N PRO A 350 16.43 13.11 8.52
CA PRO A 350 15.50 13.76 9.41
C PRO A 350 15.71 13.23 10.84
N PRO A 351 15.36 14.01 11.86
CA PRO A 351 15.43 13.53 13.24
C PRO A 351 14.56 12.27 13.38
N GLU A 352 14.99 11.35 14.23
CA GLU A 352 14.13 10.28 14.68
C GLU A 352 12.91 10.90 15.37
N ILE A 353 11.72 10.34 15.11
CA ILE A 353 10.50 10.83 15.74
C ILE A 353 10.70 10.70 17.25
N PRO A 354 10.62 11.82 18.01
CA PRO A 354 10.95 11.80 19.44
C PRO A 354 10.11 10.77 20.18
N TYR A 355 10.75 10.03 21.06
CA TYR A 355 10.10 9.17 22.03
C TYR A 355 9.57 10.07 23.16
N ASP A 356 8.50 10.79 22.87
CA ASP A 356 7.85 11.66 23.82
C ASP A 356 6.56 11.00 24.27
N ASP A 357 6.49 10.64 25.54
CA ASP A 357 5.30 10.05 26.17
C ASP A 357 4.20 11.10 26.44
N ASN A 358 4.55 12.37 26.38
CA ASN A 358 3.58 13.45 26.54
C ASN A 358 2.74 13.60 25.26
N ARG A 359 1.68 12.80 25.16
CA ARG A 359 0.67 12.98 24.13
C ARG A 359 -0.06 14.27 24.34
N ASN A 360 0.22 15.26 23.52
CA ASN A 360 -0.65 16.43 23.45
C ASN A 360 -1.80 16.12 22.50
N VAL A 361 -2.89 15.59 23.06
CA VAL A 361 -4.10 15.23 22.30
C VAL A 361 -4.67 16.44 21.56
N SER A 362 -4.42 17.66 22.06
CA SER A 362 -4.90 18.91 21.45
C SER A 362 -4.16 19.28 20.16
N GLU A 363 -2.90 18.88 20.00
CA GLU A 363 -2.15 19.15 18.76
C GLU A 363 -2.69 18.38 17.56
N TRP A 364 -3.39 17.27 17.80
CA TRP A 364 -3.93 16.37 16.79
C TRP A 364 -5.42 16.53 16.57
N SER A 365 -6.07 17.25 17.45
CA SER A 365 -7.50 17.53 17.30
C SER A 365 -7.82 18.51 16.16
N GLY A 366 -6.81 18.92 15.38
CA GLY A 366 -6.97 20.04 14.45
C GLY A 366 -7.47 21.26 15.23
N LYS A 367 -6.80 22.35 15.20
CA LYS A 367 -7.38 23.56 15.78
C LYS A 367 -8.79 23.70 15.24
N GLU A 368 -9.76 23.73 16.12
CA GLU A 368 -11.13 24.08 15.84
C GLU A 368 -11.23 25.35 14.98
#